data_d0842c490654e4d1c9e071170d91c514
#
_entry.id   d0842c490654e4d1c9e071170d91c514
#
_cell.length_a   1.000
_cell.length_b   1.000
_cell.length_c   1.000
_cell.angle_alpha   90.00
_cell.angle_beta   90.00
_cell.angle_gamma   90.00
#
_symmetry.space_group_name_H-M   'P 1'
#
loop_
_entity.id
_entity.type
_entity.pdbx_description
1 polymer ?
#
loop_
_entity_poly.entity_id
_entity_poly.type
_entity_poly.pdbx_seq_one_letter_code
_entity_poly.pdbx_strand_id
1 'polypeptide(L)'
;MAEEKVREFKGGKGPRGPRPKLEHPFRSFLRIMRYLMQYYPVHIAVVVVAIFAGVLCNVQGTWFIKDLIDGYVKPLLLADQPDFSGLLHAITRVGGFYLLGVAAVFIQNRVMVYVTQGTLMHLRNEMFVHMETLPVRYFDEHPHGDIMSMYTNDIDTLRQMISQSMPQFLNSAVTIVSVFISMVLLSIPLTLVTMVMVVIVLFSTKKATGLSGRYFVQQQKDLGQLNGYIEEMMNGQKVVKVFCHENQSMEDFCELNEQLYDSAYNANQFVNLLGPINAQLGNVSYVLCAMVGGVLALNGSFGFTLGSLASFLTFNKSFYMPINQVSQQLNAVVMALAGADRLFELLDEKPETDEGY
;
A
#
# COMPACT_ATOMS: atom_id res chain seq x y z
N MET A 1 -54.18 -27.69 20.16
CA MET A 1 -54.24 -27.44 18.72
C MET A 1 -54.46 -25.97 18.50
N ALA A 2 -53.43 -25.25 18.22
CA ALA A 2 -53.38 -23.98 17.51
C ALA A 2 -51.92 -23.73 17.15
N GLU A 3 -51.58 -24.11 15.93
CA GLU A 3 -50.30 -23.76 15.31
C GLU A 3 -50.30 -22.24 15.02
N GLU A 4 -49.57 -21.50 15.80
CA GLU A 4 -49.35 -20.08 15.55
C GLU A 4 -48.18 -19.93 14.58
N LYS A 5 -48.53 -19.56 13.34
CA LYS A 5 -47.59 -19.26 12.25
C LYS A 5 -46.63 -18.15 12.69
N VAL A 6 -45.37 -18.50 12.93
CA VAL A 6 -44.28 -17.55 13.02
C VAL A 6 -44.22 -16.80 11.69
N ARG A 7 -44.62 -15.54 11.69
CA ARG A 7 -44.42 -14.62 10.57
C ARG A 7 -42.92 -14.35 10.46
N GLU A 8 -42.28 -14.86 9.39
CA GLU A 8 -40.96 -14.42 8.94
C GLU A 8 -40.97 -12.89 8.81
N PHE A 9 -40.36 -12.24 9.75
CA PHE A 9 -40.03 -10.82 9.64
C PHE A 9 -38.96 -10.68 8.56
N LYS A 10 -39.32 -10.26 7.36
CA LYS A 10 -38.40 -9.80 6.33
C LYS A 10 -37.67 -8.56 6.89
N GLY A 11 -36.50 -8.79 7.48
CA GLY A 11 -35.64 -7.76 7.99
C GLY A 11 -35.47 -6.68 6.92
N GLY A 12 -35.83 -5.45 7.27
CA GLY A 12 -35.55 -4.27 6.49
C GLY A 12 -34.05 -4.25 6.17
N LYS A 13 -33.70 -3.92 4.93
CA LYS A 13 -32.33 -3.66 4.53
C LYS A 13 -31.87 -2.46 5.35
N GLY A 14 -31.15 -2.72 6.46
CA GLY A 14 -30.44 -1.66 7.17
C GLY A 14 -29.55 -0.89 6.17
N PRO A 15 -29.22 0.37 6.43
CA PRO A 15 -28.41 1.17 5.53
C PRO A 15 -27.07 0.47 5.37
N ARG A 16 -26.93 -0.26 4.27
CA ARG A 16 -25.62 -0.69 3.79
C ARG A 16 -24.91 0.59 3.49
N GLY A 17 -23.92 0.95 4.31
CA GLY A 17 -22.93 1.91 3.87
C GLY A 17 -22.50 1.48 2.47
N PRO A 18 -22.60 2.32 1.45
CA PRO A 18 -22.32 1.91 0.09
C PRO A 18 -20.90 1.38 0.06
N ARG A 19 -20.74 0.09 -0.24
CA ARG A 19 -19.44 -0.36 -0.75
C ARG A 19 -19.16 0.57 -1.91
N PRO A 20 -18.02 1.27 -1.94
CA PRO A 20 -17.70 2.10 -3.07
C PRO A 20 -17.72 1.20 -4.30
N LYS A 21 -18.76 1.31 -5.10
CA LYS A 21 -18.79 0.71 -6.42
C LYS A 21 -17.80 1.52 -7.23
N LEU A 22 -16.64 0.97 -7.45
CA LEU A 22 -15.67 1.49 -8.41
C LEU A 22 -16.29 1.31 -9.81
N GLU A 23 -17.08 2.28 -10.24
CA GLU A 23 -17.67 2.22 -11.58
C GLU A 23 -16.62 2.49 -12.65
N HIS A 24 -15.66 3.40 -12.40
CA HIS A 24 -14.61 3.75 -13.35
C HIS A 24 -13.25 4.08 -12.71
N PRO A 25 -12.57 3.14 -12.00
CA PRO A 25 -11.35 3.44 -11.23
C PRO A 25 -10.21 4.01 -12.09
N PHE A 26 -10.10 3.56 -13.32
CA PHE A 26 -9.08 4.04 -14.24
C PHE A 26 -9.34 5.47 -14.73
N ARG A 27 -10.62 5.85 -14.89
CA ARG A 27 -11.01 7.22 -15.30
C ARG A 27 -10.68 8.22 -14.21
N SER A 28 -10.99 7.90 -12.95
CA SER A 28 -10.71 8.76 -11.79
C SER A 28 -9.22 8.88 -11.52
N PHE A 29 -8.48 7.78 -11.67
CA PHE A 29 -7.02 7.83 -11.63
C PHE A 29 -6.43 8.76 -12.69
N LEU A 30 -6.86 8.63 -13.96
CA LEU A 30 -6.40 9.49 -15.04
C LEU A 30 -6.78 10.96 -14.82
N ARG A 31 -7.97 11.23 -14.25
CA ARG A 31 -8.40 12.60 -13.94
C ARG A 31 -7.52 13.23 -12.86
N ILE A 32 -7.18 12.48 -11.80
CA ILE A 32 -6.23 12.93 -10.77
C ILE A 32 -4.85 13.17 -11.39
N MET A 33 -4.34 12.25 -12.21
CA MET A 33 -3.05 12.43 -12.88
C MET A 33 -3.03 13.66 -13.79
N ARG A 34 -4.11 13.89 -14.55
CA ARG A 34 -4.25 15.10 -15.38
C ARG A 34 -4.24 16.35 -14.50
N TYR A 35 -4.95 16.34 -13.38
CA TYR A 35 -5.00 17.44 -12.43
C TYR A 35 -3.60 17.77 -11.87
N LEU A 36 -2.86 16.75 -11.44
CA LEU A 36 -1.49 16.90 -10.96
C LEU A 36 -0.54 17.44 -12.04
N MET A 37 -0.65 16.92 -13.27
CA MET A 37 0.18 17.36 -14.40
C MET A 37 -0.17 18.77 -14.89
N GLN A 38 -1.41 19.20 -14.73
CA GLN A 38 -1.84 20.55 -15.11
C GLN A 38 -1.27 21.63 -14.18
N TYR A 39 -1.30 21.38 -12.86
CA TYR A 39 -0.89 22.38 -11.87
C TYR A 39 0.58 22.28 -11.44
N TYR A 40 1.16 21.08 -11.47
CA TYR A 40 2.50 20.80 -10.91
C TYR A 40 3.44 20.00 -11.82
N PRO A 41 3.51 20.24 -13.15
CA PRO A 41 4.28 19.40 -14.08
C PRO A 41 5.76 19.36 -13.74
N VAL A 42 6.37 20.51 -13.45
CA VAL A 42 7.80 20.60 -13.10
C VAL A 42 8.11 19.90 -11.77
N HIS A 43 7.23 20.05 -10.79
CA HIS A 43 7.43 19.43 -9.47
C HIS A 43 7.36 17.90 -9.57
N ILE A 44 6.44 17.36 -10.36
CA ILE A 44 6.34 15.92 -10.60
C ILE A 44 7.58 15.42 -11.34
N ALA A 45 8.07 16.14 -12.34
CA ALA A 45 9.32 15.79 -13.02
C ALA A 45 10.51 15.75 -12.04
N VAL A 46 10.62 16.72 -11.12
CA VAL A 46 11.64 16.73 -10.06
C VAL A 46 11.50 15.52 -9.15
N VAL A 47 10.28 15.15 -8.75
CA VAL A 47 10.03 13.95 -7.92
C VAL A 47 10.47 12.68 -8.64
N VAL A 48 10.11 12.53 -9.91
CA VAL A 48 10.51 11.37 -10.72
C VAL A 48 12.04 11.28 -10.81
N VAL A 49 12.72 12.37 -11.16
CA VAL A 49 14.18 12.41 -11.23
C VAL A 49 14.82 12.10 -9.87
N ALA A 50 14.27 12.64 -8.78
CA ALA A 50 14.75 12.37 -7.42
C ALA A 50 14.59 10.88 -7.05
N ILE A 51 13.48 10.23 -7.41
CA ILE A 51 13.28 8.79 -7.20
C ILE A 51 14.35 7.98 -7.95
N PHE A 52 14.55 8.27 -9.24
CA PHE A 52 15.58 7.59 -10.02
C PHE A 52 16.97 7.79 -9.43
N ALA A 53 17.33 9.02 -9.06
CA ALA A 53 18.61 9.33 -8.45
C ALA A 53 18.80 8.59 -7.12
N GLY A 54 17.79 8.60 -6.24
CA GLY A 54 17.82 7.91 -4.95
C GLY A 54 18.00 6.40 -5.09
N VAL A 55 17.26 5.76 -6.00
CA VAL A 55 17.37 4.32 -6.27
C VAL A 55 18.73 3.97 -6.87
N LEU A 56 19.20 4.74 -7.86
CA LEU A 56 20.52 4.49 -8.48
C LEU A 56 21.67 4.67 -7.47
N CYS A 57 21.60 5.67 -6.60
CA CYS A 57 22.58 5.84 -5.53
C CYS A 57 22.60 4.64 -4.58
N ASN A 58 21.43 4.10 -4.23
CA ASN A 58 21.31 2.91 -3.37
C ASN A 58 21.88 1.65 -4.07
N VAL A 59 21.55 1.45 -5.35
CA VAL A 59 22.09 0.35 -6.16
C VAL A 59 23.61 0.45 -6.27
N GLN A 60 24.17 1.65 -6.50
CA GLN A 60 25.62 1.87 -6.54
C GLN A 60 26.30 1.55 -5.20
N GLY A 61 25.67 1.90 -4.07
CA GLY A 61 26.15 1.51 -2.75
C GLY A 61 26.25 -0.02 -2.58
N THR A 62 25.30 -0.76 -3.14
CA THR A 62 25.32 -2.23 -3.11
C THR A 62 26.39 -2.82 -4.06
N TRP A 63 26.58 -2.25 -5.26
CA TRP A 63 27.66 -2.62 -6.16
C TRP A 63 29.04 -2.37 -5.54
N PHE A 64 29.18 -1.29 -4.78
CA PHE A 64 30.42 -0.97 -4.08
C PHE A 64 30.84 -2.06 -3.09
N ILE A 65 29.93 -2.84 -2.51
CA ILE A 65 30.30 -3.97 -1.62
C ILE A 65 31.18 -4.97 -2.38
N LYS A 66 30.89 -5.24 -3.66
CA LYS A 66 31.73 -6.09 -4.51
C LYS A 66 33.13 -5.46 -4.70
N ASP A 67 33.14 -4.20 -5.11
CA ASP A 67 34.40 -3.50 -5.37
C ASP A 67 35.24 -3.35 -4.09
N LEU A 68 34.60 -3.14 -2.95
CA LEU A 68 35.24 -3.06 -1.64
C LEU A 68 35.96 -4.37 -1.29
N ILE A 69 35.24 -5.51 -1.44
CA ILE A 69 35.80 -6.82 -1.07
C ILE A 69 36.90 -7.24 -2.06
N ASP A 70 36.60 -7.21 -3.36
CA ASP A 70 37.46 -7.75 -4.39
C ASP A 70 38.62 -6.79 -4.73
N GLY A 71 38.37 -5.48 -4.76
CA GLY A 71 39.33 -4.45 -5.19
C GLY A 71 40.20 -3.89 -4.08
N TYR A 72 39.72 -3.90 -2.82
CA TYR A 72 40.47 -3.27 -1.71
C TYR A 72 40.78 -4.25 -0.59
N VAL A 73 39.77 -4.95 -0.03
CA VAL A 73 39.98 -5.82 1.15
C VAL A 73 40.91 -6.99 0.81
N LYS A 74 40.62 -7.70 -0.28
CA LYS A 74 41.38 -8.88 -0.68
C LYS A 74 42.82 -8.56 -1.03
N PRO A 75 43.16 -7.52 -1.81
CA PRO A 75 44.57 -7.11 -2.05
C PRO A 75 45.29 -6.64 -0.79
N LEU A 76 44.60 -5.89 0.11
CA LEU A 76 45.17 -5.42 1.36
C LEU A 76 45.56 -6.56 2.32
N LEU A 77 44.76 -7.66 2.33
CA LEU A 77 45.05 -8.85 3.14
C LEU A 77 46.28 -9.64 2.63
N LEU A 78 46.63 -9.49 1.34
CA LEU A 78 47.74 -10.19 0.71
C LEU A 78 49.02 -9.34 0.64
N ALA A 79 48.94 -8.06 1.00
CA ALA A 79 50.08 -7.12 0.93
C ALA A 79 50.92 -7.14 2.22
N ASP A 80 52.22 -7.17 2.09
CA ASP A 80 53.15 -7.07 3.23
C ASP A 80 53.11 -5.70 3.93
N GLN A 81 52.78 -4.64 3.17
CA GLN A 81 52.56 -3.27 3.68
C GLN A 81 51.23 -2.75 3.17
N PRO A 82 50.16 -2.79 3.97
CA PRO A 82 48.82 -2.35 3.56
C PRO A 82 48.78 -0.82 3.42
N ASP A 83 48.46 -0.32 2.21
CA ASP A 83 48.15 1.09 1.95
C ASP A 83 46.65 1.33 1.93
N PHE A 84 46.17 2.07 2.90
CA PHE A 84 44.73 2.37 3.07
C PHE A 84 44.27 3.61 2.28
N SER A 85 45.18 4.33 1.58
CA SER A 85 44.82 5.56 0.87
C SER A 85 43.76 5.34 -0.20
N GLY A 86 43.87 4.26 -0.99
CA GLY A 86 42.89 3.87 -2.01
C GLY A 86 41.54 3.52 -1.44
N LEU A 87 41.53 2.81 -0.30
CA LEU A 87 40.31 2.48 0.41
C LEU A 87 39.57 3.73 0.94
N LEU A 88 40.32 4.69 1.50
CA LEU A 88 39.74 5.94 2.00
C LEU A 88 39.07 6.76 0.88
N HIS A 89 39.72 6.84 -0.30
CA HIS A 89 39.11 7.50 -1.47
C HIS A 89 37.85 6.79 -1.96
N ALA A 90 37.85 5.46 -1.95
CA ALA A 90 36.67 4.70 -2.34
C ALA A 90 35.48 4.89 -1.35
N ILE A 91 35.74 4.88 -0.04
CA ILE A 91 34.74 5.13 1.00
C ILE A 91 34.21 6.56 0.90
N THR A 92 35.05 7.57 0.71
CA THR A 92 34.58 8.96 0.57
C THR A 92 33.72 9.16 -0.67
N ARG A 93 34.09 8.51 -1.80
CA ARG A 93 33.29 8.52 -3.01
C ARG A 93 31.88 7.92 -2.78
N VAL A 94 31.81 6.77 -2.13
CA VAL A 94 30.50 6.12 -1.85
C VAL A 94 29.70 6.89 -0.80
N GLY A 95 30.39 7.46 0.20
CA GLY A 95 29.77 8.41 1.12
C GLY A 95 29.09 9.57 0.40
N GLY A 96 29.75 10.12 -0.65
CA GLY A 96 29.15 11.12 -1.53
C GLY A 96 27.89 10.64 -2.25
N PHE A 97 27.88 9.39 -2.77
CA PHE A 97 26.66 8.83 -3.37
C PHE A 97 25.52 8.66 -2.36
N TYR A 98 25.81 8.21 -1.14
CA TYR A 98 24.79 8.12 -0.10
C TYR A 98 24.25 9.50 0.31
N LEU A 99 25.09 10.51 0.43
CA LEU A 99 24.65 11.88 0.69
C LEU A 99 23.76 12.43 -0.44
N LEU A 100 24.11 12.16 -1.70
CA LEU A 100 23.27 12.50 -2.85
C LEU A 100 21.93 11.74 -2.79
N GLY A 101 21.93 10.46 -2.41
CA GLY A 101 20.73 9.66 -2.22
C GLY A 101 19.82 10.25 -1.13
N VAL A 102 20.37 10.62 0.02
CA VAL A 102 19.64 11.28 1.12
C VAL A 102 19.05 12.61 0.66
N ALA A 103 19.83 13.42 -0.05
CA ALA A 103 19.37 14.69 -0.60
C ALA A 103 18.22 14.47 -1.61
N ALA A 104 18.32 13.47 -2.47
CA ALA A 104 17.28 13.10 -3.43
C ALA A 104 15.97 12.71 -2.72
N VAL A 105 16.03 11.85 -1.70
CA VAL A 105 14.86 11.45 -0.90
C VAL A 105 14.26 12.64 -0.15
N PHE A 106 15.10 13.51 0.39
CA PHE A 106 14.64 14.73 1.06
C PHE A 106 13.88 15.66 0.10
N ILE A 107 14.47 15.90 -1.09
CA ILE A 107 13.84 16.73 -2.14
C ILE A 107 12.52 16.10 -2.59
N GLN A 108 12.50 14.80 -2.86
CA GLN A 108 11.29 14.05 -3.22
C GLN A 108 10.17 14.28 -2.20
N ASN A 109 10.44 14.04 -0.92
CA ASN A 109 9.43 14.17 0.13
C ASN A 109 8.98 15.61 0.30
N ARG A 110 9.89 16.57 0.28
CA ARG A 110 9.58 18.00 0.43
C ARG A 110 8.70 18.51 -0.70
N VAL A 111 9.07 18.17 -1.94
CA VAL A 111 8.31 18.55 -3.14
C VAL A 111 6.94 17.86 -3.12
N MET A 112 6.88 16.58 -2.73
CA MET A 112 5.64 15.82 -2.69
C MET A 112 4.64 16.38 -1.68
N VAL A 113 5.10 16.85 -0.52
CA VAL A 113 4.24 17.58 0.44
C VAL A 113 3.66 18.83 -0.20
N TYR A 114 4.47 19.63 -0.89
CA TYR A 114 4.02 20.85 -1.56
C TYR A 114 2.97 20.56 -2.63
N VAL A 115 3.24 19.59 -3.52
CA VAL A 115 2.31 19.16 -4.57
C VAL A 115 1.01 18.64 -3.97
N THR A 116 1.09 17.78 -2.95
CA THR A 116 -0.09 17.18 -2.33
C THR A 116 -0.98 18.24 -1.69
N GLN A 117 -0.41 19.07 -0.81
CA GLN A 117 -1.20 20.08 -0.09
C GLN A 117 -1.79 21.13 -1.04
N GLY A 118 -1.02 21.55 -2.05
CA GLY A 118 -1.52 22.47 -3.06
C GLY A 118 -2.66 21.87 -3.90
N THR A 119 -2.52 20.61 -4.32
CA THR A 119 -3.59 19.90 -5.05
C THR A 119 -4.87 19.79 -4.21
N LEU A 120 -4.75 19.42 -2.94
CA LEU A 120 -5.91 19.31 -2.04
C LEU A 120 -6.55 20.67 -1.75
N MET A 121 -5.77 21.74 -1.65
CA MET A 121 -6.29 23.09 -1.52
C MET A 121 -7.11 23.49 -2.75
N HIS A 122 -6.57 23.28 -3.95
CA HIS A 122 -7.30 23.56 -5.19
C HIS A 122 -8.58 22.74 -5.28
N LEU A 123 -8.52 21.46 -4.98
CA LEU A 123 -9.68 20.57 -5.05
C LEU A 123 -10.78 20.98 -4.06
N ARG A 124 -10.41 21.31 -2.79
CA ARG A 124 -11.41 21.82 -1.82
C ARG A 124 -12.04 23.12 -2.26
N ASN A 125 -11.25 24.05 -2.81
CA ASN A 125 -11.78 25.31 -3.32
C ASN A 125 -12.73 25.09 -4.47
N GLU A 126 -12.37 24.24 -5.43
CA GLU A 126 -13.20 23.89 -6.59
C GLU A 126 -14.52 23.23 -6.16
N MET A 127 -14.43 22.26 -5.24
CA MET A 127 -15.62 21.62 -4.66
C MET A 127 -16.53 22.62 -3.95
N PHE A 128 -15.96 23.52 -3.15
CA PHE A 128 -16.75 24.51 -2.41
C PHE A 128 -17.45 25.50 -3.35
N VAL A 129 -16.70 26.05 -4.30
CA VAL A 129 -17.28 26.97 -5.32
C VAL A 129 -18.37 26.27 -6.14
N HIS A 130 -18.14 25.02 -6.51
CA HIS A 130 -19.14 24.26 -7.28
C HIS A 130 -20.38 23.94 -6.42
N MET A 131 -20.18 23.55 -5.15
CA MET A 131 -21.27 23.27 -4.21
C MET A 131 -22.20 24.48 -4.04
N GLU A 132 -21.67 25.70 -4.01
CA GLU A 132 -22.49 26.94 -3.91
C GLU A 132 -23.33 27.20 -5.17
N THR A 133 -23.05 26.51 -6.26
CA THR A 133 -23.82 26.62 -7.52
C THR A 133 -24.86 25.53 -7.70
N LEU A 134 -24.93 24.57 -6.76
CA LEU A 134 -25.86 23.44 -6.87
C LEU A 134 -27.27 23.83 -6.44
N PRO A 135 -28.32 23.24 -7.04
CA PRO A 135 -29.70 23.47 -6.65
C PRO A 135 -29.99 22.95 -5.24
N VAL A 136 -30.92 23.59 -4.52
CA VAL A 136 -31.35 23.17 -3.16
C VAL A 136 -31.78 21.70 -3.12
N ARG A 137 -32.39 21.22 -4.19
CA ARG A 137 -32.79 19.80 -4.35
C ARG A 137 -31.62 18.83 -4.11
N TYR A 138 -30.39 19.19 -4.51
CA TYR A 138 -29.22 18.34 -4.28
C TYR A 138 -29.00 18.09 -2.78
N PHE A 139 -29.15 19.12 -1.96
CA PHE A 139 -28.97 19.03 -0.52
C PHE A 139 -30.11 18.31 0.19
N ASP A 140 -31.32 18.32 -0.39
CA ASP A 140 -32.46 17.56 0.11
C ASP A 140 -32.32 16.05 -0.19
N GLU A 141 -31.70 15.69 -1.32
CA GLU A 141 -31.48 14.31 -1.74
C GLU A 141 -30.22 13.68 -1.12
N HIS A 142 -29.23 14.49 -0.69
CA HIS A 142 -27.95 14.02 -0.14
C HIS A 142 -27.79 14.42 1.33
N PRO A 143 -27.58 13.46 2.26
CA PRO A 143 -27.32 13.77 3.66
C PRO A 143 -26.11 14.69 3.84
N HIS A 144 -26.22 15.69 4.67
CA HIS A 144 -25.14 16.64 4.96
C HIS A 144 -23.86 15.93 5.48
N GLY A 145 -24.03 14.80 6.19
CA GLY A 145 -22.92 13.96 6.65
C GLY A 145 -22.12 13.33 5.52
N ASP A 146 -22.77 12.95 4.41
CA ASP A 146 -22.08 12.40 3.24
C ASP A 146 -21.27 13.46 2.51
N ILE A 147 -21.83 14.66 2.34
CA ILE A 147 -21.12 15.81 1.76
C ILE A 147 -19.92 16.18 2.64
N MET A 148 -20.10 16.24 3.96
CA MET A 148 -18.99 16.53 4.88
C MET A 148 -17.91 15.45 4.86
N SER A 149 -18.30 14.17 4.69
CA SER A 149 -17.36 13.06 4.53
C SER A 149 -16.46 13.20 3.29
N MET A 150 -16.95 13.78 2.20
CA MET A 150 -16.14 14.09 1.03
C MET A 150 -15.03 15.09 1.35
N TYR A 151 -15.33 16.15 2.11
CA TYR A 151 -14.35 17.18 2.52
C TYR A 151 -13.32 16.69 3.55
N THR A 152 -13.64 15.64 4.30
CA THR A 152 -12.78 15.09 5.36
C THR A 152 -12.15 13.79 4.95
N ASN A 153 -12.91 12.69 4.92
CA ASN A 153 -12.39 11.35 4.72
C ASN A 153 -11.87 11.10 3.31
N ASP A 154 -12.63 11.52 2.27
CA ASP A 154 -12.24 11.25 0.88
C ASP A 154 -11.03 12.10 0.47
N ILE A 155 -10.99 13.35 0.88
CA ILE A 155 -9.81 14.21 0.71
C ILE A 155 -8.59 13.63 1.44
N ASP A 156 -8.74 13.04 2.63
CA ASP A 156 -7.62 12.44 3.37
C ASP A 156 -7.11 11.16 2.70
N THR A 157 -7.99 10.32 2.17
CA THR A 157 -7.59 9.15 1.39
C THR A 157 -6.85 9.55 0.10
N LEU A 158 -7.29 10.61 -0.58
CA LEU A 158 -6.58 11.21 -1.72
C LEU A 158 -5.21 11.75 -1.32
N ARG A 159 -5.12 12.44 -0.17
CA ARG A 159 -3.84 12.89 0.39
C ARG A 159 -2.86 11.72 0.53
N GLN A 160 -3.32 10.62 1.13
CA GLN A 160 -2.49 9.44 1.34
C GLN A 160 -2.05 8.81 0.01
N MET A 161 -2.95 8.72 -0.97
CA MET A 161 -2.64 8.20 -2.29
C MET A 161 -1.58 9.06 -3.01
N ILE A 162 -1.77 10.38 -3.05
CA ILE A 162 -0.88 11.29 -3.77
C ILE A 162 0.48 11.38 -3.06
N SER A 163 0.50 11.58 -1.70
CA SER A 163 1.74 11.81 -0.97
C SER A 163 2.58 10.56 -0.74
N GLN A 164 1.96 9.39 -0.62
CA GLN A 164 2.64 8.16 -0.22
C GLN A 164 2.54 7.06 -1.28
N SER A 165 1.31 6.69 -1.70
CA SER A 165 1.13 5.51 -2.54
C SER A 165 1.73 5.68 -3.93
N MET A 166 1.47 6.81 -4.62
CA MET A 166 2.02 7.06 -5.95
C MET A 166 3.56 7.09 -5.99
N PRO A 167 4.25 7.88 -5.14
CA PRO A 167 5.71 7.86 -5.10
C PRO A 167 6.27 6.49 -4.72
N GLN A 168 5.61 5.76 -3.81
CA GLN A 168 6.04 4.43 -3.38
C GLN A 168 5.91 3.40 -4.50
N PHE A 169 4.84 3.42 -5.31
CA PHE A 169 4.71 2.56 -6.48
C PHE A 169 5.83 2.80 -7.48
N LEU A 170 6.12 4.06 -7.79
CA LEU A 170 7.18 4.41 -8.72
C LEU A 170 8.55 3.99 -8.18
N ASN A 171 8.81 4.29 -6.90
CA ASN A 171 10.06 3.87 -6.23
C ASN A 171 10.23 2.35 -6.25
N SER A 172 9.17 1.60 -5.91
CA SER A 172 9.19 0.13 -5.94
C SER A 172 9.42 -0.42 -7.35
N ALA A 173 8.77 0.15 -8.37
CA ALA A 173 8.97 -0.28 -9.75
C ALA A 173 10.41 -0.05 -10.22
N VAL A 174 10.96 1.15 -9.97
CA VAL A 174 12.34 1.48 -10.35
C VAL A 174 13.33 0.60 -9.57
N THR A 175 13.09 0.37 -8.27
CA THR A 175 13.95 -0.50 -7.44
C THR A 175 13.93 -1.96 -7.95
N ILE A 176 12.74 -2.53 -8.20
CA ILE A 176 12.62 -3.91 -8.72
C ILE A 176 13.39 -4.07 -10.04
N VAL A 177 13.19 -3.14 -10.98
CA VAL A 177 13.85 -3.20 -12.29
C VAL A 177 15.37 -3.05 -12.13
N SER A 178 15.84 -2.05 -11.37
CA SER A 178 17.27 -1.78 -11.19
C SER A 178 17.99 -2.91 -10.46
N VAL A 179 17.37 -3.45 -9.40
CA VAL A 179 17.92 -4.59 -8.63
C VAL A 179 17.90 -5.85 -9.48
N PHE A 180 16.83 -6.13 -10.22
CA PHE A 180 16.75 -7.29 -11.11
C PHE A 180 17.85 -7.26 -12.17
N ILE A 181 18.06 -6.12 -12.85
CA ILE A 181 19.14 -5.96 -13.83
C ILE A 181 20.49 -6.18 -13.14
N SER A 182 20.73 -5.62 -11.96
CA SER A 182 21.98 -5.81 -11.21
C SER A 182 22.22 -7.26 -10.83
N MET A 183 21.19 -8.00 -10.43
CA MET A 183 21.28 -9.43 -10.12
C MET A 183 21.63 -10.28 -11.34
N VAL A 184 21.01 -10.01 -12.49
CA VAL A 184 21.31 -10.69 -13.75
C VAL A 184 22.76 -10.45 -14.19
N LEU A 185 23.24 -9.21 -14.06
CA LEU A 185 24.62 -8.84 -14.38
C LEU A 185 25.66 -9.48 -13.44
N LEU A 186 25.29 -9.73 -12.18
CA LEU A 186 26.16 -10.41 -11.22
C LEU A 186 26.21 -11.92 -11.43
N SER A 187 25.04 -12.58 -11.57
CA SER A 187 24.98 -14.03 -11.71
C SER A 187 23.59 -14.47 -12.18
N ILE A 188 23.50 -14.99 -13.40
CA ILE A 188 22.26 -15.55 -13.95
C ILE A 188 21.78 -16.77 -13.14
N PRO A 189 22.62 -17.75 -12.75
CA PRO A 189 22.18 -18.92 -11.98
C PRO A 189 21.52 -18.53 -10.64
N LEU A 190 22.11 -17.59 -9.89
CA LEU A 190 21.57 -17.14 -8.61
C LEU A 190 20.28 -16.32 -8.79
N THR A 191 20.19 -15.55 -9.87
CA THR A 191 18.96 -14.82 -10.22
C THR A 191 17.81 -15.78 -10.49
N LEU A 192 18.05 -16.90 -11.18
CA LEU A 192 17.03 -17.93 -11.38
C LEU A 192 16.55 -18.55 -10.05
N VAL A 193 17.47 -18.84 -9.12
CA VAL A 193 17.10 -19.32 -7.77
C VAL A 193 16.19 -18.30 -7.08
N THR A 194 16.57 -17.02 -7.10
CA THR A 194 15.75 -15.96 -6.49
C THR A 194 14.38 -15.85 -7.16
N MET A 195 14.31 -15.94 -8.50
CA MET A 195 13.02 -15.86 -9.22
C MET A 195 12.08 -17.03 -8.90
N VAL A 196 12.61 -18.24 -8.74
CA VAL A 196 11.82 -19.40 -8.27
C VAL A 196 11.24 -19.12 -6.88
N MET A 197 12.06 -18.60 -5.97
CA MET A 197 11.60 -18.26 -4.62
C MET A 197 10.54 -17.14 -4.63
N VAL A 198 10.70 -16.12 -5.48
CA VAL A 198 9.68 -15.06 -5.67
C VAL A 198 8.35 -15.65 -6.14
N VAL A 199 8.35 -16.56 -7.07
CA VAL A 199 7.13 -17.26 -7.52
C VAL A 199 6.47 -18.01 -6.36
N ILE A 200 7.25 -18.66 -5.50
CA ILE A 200 6.75 -19.36 -4.31
C ILE A 200 6.09 -18.35 -3.34
N VAL A 201 6.73 -17.19 -3.10
CA VAL A 201 6.18 -16.11 -2.25
C VAL A 201 4.86 -15.58 -2.83
N LEU A 202 4.82 -15.28 -4.13
CA LEU A 202 3.60 -14.80 -4.78
C LEU A 202 2.47 -15.84 -4.74
N PHE A 203 2.78 -17.10 -4.92
CA PHE A 203 1.80 -18.19 -4.82
C PHE A 203 1.27 -18.34 -3.38
N SER A 204 2.16 -18.31 -2.38
CA SER A 204 1.81 -18.34 -0.96
C SER A 204 0.88 -17.17 -0.59
N THR A 205 1.27 -15.94 -1.01
CA THR A 205 0.48 -14.73 -0.78
C THR A 205 -0.91 -14.84 -1.43
N LYS A 206 -0.98 -15.26 -2.70
CA LYS A 206 -2.26 -15.44 -3.42
C LYS A 206 -3.17 -16.44 -2.70
N LYS A 207 -2.63 -17.57 -2.25
CA LYS A 207 -3.40 -18.62 -1.56
C LYS A 207 -3.94 -18.12 -0.23
N ALA A 208 -3.11 -17.47 0.59
CA ALA A 208 -3.52 -16.97 1.90
C ALA A 208 -4.53 -15.81 1.78
N THR A 209 -4.31 -14.86 0.85
CA THR A 209 -5.26 -13.77 0.58
C THR A 209 -6.61 -14.31 0.07
N GLY A 210 -6.60 -15.34 -0.76
CA GLY A 210 -7.82 -15.98 -1.25
C GLY A 210 -8.63 -16.67 -0.14
N LEU A 211 -7.96 -17.30 0.82
CA LEU A 211 -8.60 -17.90 2.00
C LEU A 211 -9.18 -16.83 2.92
N SER A 212 -8.38 -15.80 3.26
CA SER A 212 -8.83 -14.69 4.10
C SER A 212 -9.99 -13.91 3.49
N GLY A 213 -10.01 -13.73 2.18
CA GLY A 213 -11.02 -12.91 1.50
C GLY A 213 -12.46 -13.38 1.75
N ARG A 214 -12.67 -14.69 1.87
CA ARG A 214 -14.00 -15.25 2.20
C ARG A 214 -14.42 -14.90 3.63
N TYR A 215 -13.50 -15.02 4.57
CA TYR A 215 -13.75 -14.69 5.97
C TYR A 215 -13.93 -13.19 6.20
N PHE A 216 -13.23 -12.33 5.44
CA PHE A 216 -13.45 -10.89 5.48
C PHE A 216 -14.84 -10.49 5.02
N VAL A 217 -15.39 -11.16 3.98
CA VAL A 217 -16.78 -10.92 3.55
C VAL A 217 -17.76 -11.34 4.63
N GLN A 218 -17.51 -12.49 5.30
CA GLN A 218 -18.37 -12.95 6.40
C GLN A 218 -18.26 -12.00 7.61
N GLN A 219 -17.05 -11.62 8.01
CA GLN A 219 -16.82 -10.62 9.07
C GLN A 219 -17.58 -9.33 8.84
N GLN A 220 -17.58 -8.79 7.61
CA GLN A 220 -18.34 -7.58 7.29
C GLN A 220 -19.85 -7.78 7.41
N LYS A 221 -20.34 -8.97 7.09
CA LYS A 221 -21.75 -9.31 7.25
C LYS A 221 -22.12 -9.39 8.73
N ASP A 222 -21.32 -10.09 9.54
CA ASP A 222 -21.55 -10.28 10.97
C ASP A 222 -21.45 -8.95 11.72
N LEU A 223 -20.47 -8.10 11.36
CA LEU A 223 -20.35 -6.74 11.88
C LEU A 223 -21.60 -5.89 11.54
N GLY A 224 -22.12 -6.02 10.32
CA GLY A 224 -23.35 -5.34 9.94
C GLY A 224 -24.58 -5.81 10.73
N GLN A 225 -24.66 -7.10 11.05
CA GLN A 225 -25.72 -7.66 11.89
C GLN A 225 -25.62 -7.16 13.33
N LEU A 226 -24.41 -7.20 13.92
CA LEU A 226 -24.18 -6.70 15.27
C LEU A 226 -24.50 -5.21 15.38
N ASN A 227 -24.04 -4.39 14.43
CA ASN A 227 -24.33 -2.95 14.43
C ASN A 227 -25.83 -2.67 14.29
N GLY A 228 -26.55 -3.41 13.43
CA GLY A 228 -27.99 -3.30 13.31
C GLY A 228 -28.74 -3.65 14.61
N TYR A 229 -28.29 -4.71 15.29
CA TYR A 229 -28.83 -5.08 16.59
C TYR A 229 -28.58 -4.00 17.66
N ILE A 230 -27.35 -3.44 17.72
CA ILE A 230 -27.03 -2.34 18.64
C ILE A 230 -27.95 -1.13 18.38
N GLU A 231 -28.12 -0.73 17.12
CA GLU A 231 -29.00 0.38 16.73
C GLU A 231 -30.45 0.11 17.13
N GLU A 232 -30.96 -1.10 16.90
CA GLU A 232 -32.30 -1.52 17.30
C GLU A 232 -32.47 -1.44 18.83
N MET A 233 -31.53 -1.98 19.60
CA MET A 233 -31.59 -1.94 21.06
C MET A 233 -31.46 -0.52 21.61
N MET A 234 -30.63 0.34 21.01
CA MET A 234 -30.53 1.75 21.40
C MET A 234 -31.85 2.51 21.16
N ASN A 235 -32.48 2.31 20.00
CA ASN A 235 -33.76 2.93 19.67
C ASN A 235 -34.93 2.35 20.52
N GLY A 236 -34.89 1.05 20.78
CA GLY A 236 -35.84 0.31 21.56
C GLY A 236 -35.62 0.29 23.07
N GLN A 237 -34.61 1.00 23.61
CA GLN A 237 -34.17 0.90 25.01
C GLN A 237 -35.29 1.09 26.04
N LYS A 238 -36.25 1.99 25.75
CA LYS A 238 -37.43 2.19 26.64
C LYS A 238 -38.29 0.93 26.70
N VAL A 239 -38.46 0.23 25.58
CA VAL A 239 -39.29 -0.99 25.49
C VAL A 239 -38.56 -2.12 26.23
N VAL A 240 -37.28 -2.31 25.99
CA VAL A 240 -36.46 -3.31 26.69
C VAL A 240 -36.58 -3.15 28.21
N LYS A 241 -36.49 -1.90 28.70
CA LYS A 241 -36.62 -1.59 30.14
C LYS A 241 -37.99 -1.83 30.72
N VAL A 242 -39.07 -1.45 30.00
CA VAL A 242 -40.46 -1.63 30.46
C VAL A 242 -40.85 -3.11 30.56
N PHE A 243 -40.31 -3.93 29.64
CA PHE A 243 -40.62 -5.36 29.59
C PHE A 243 -39.56 -6.23 30.32
N CYS A 244 -38.56 -5.63 30.98
CA CYS A 244 -37.50 -6.31 31.70
C CYS A 244 -36.77 -7.35 30.83
N HIS A 245 -36.51 -7.01 29.54
CA HIS A 245 -35.90 -7.90 28.54
C HIS A 245 -34.38 -7.77 28.44
N GLU A 246 -33.70 -7.14 29.41
CA GLU A 246 -32.29 -6.86 29.38
C GLU A 246 -31.43 -8.13 29.29
N ASN A 247 -31.79 -9.17 30.03
CA ASN A 247 -31.02 -10.42 30.04
C ASN A 247 -31.08 -11.12 28.67
N GLN A 248 -32.23 -11.15 28.03
CA GLN A 248 -32.41 -11.72 26.69
C GLN A 248 -31.64 -10.89 25.65
N SER A 249 -31.73 -9.56 25.72
CA SER A 249 -30.97 -8.68 24.81
C SER A 249 -29.46 -8.83 24.98
N MET A 250 -28.99 -9.10 26.20
CA MET A 250 -27.57 -9.38 26.46
C MET A 250 -27.14 -10.72 25.84
N GLU A 251 -27.98 -11.77 25.97
CA GLU A 251 -27.71 -13.10 25.41
C GLU A 251 -27.65 -13.06 23.89
N ASP A 252 -28.62 -12.41 23.24
CA ASP A 252 -28.68 -12.23 21.79
C ASP A 252 -27.47 -11.42 21.27
N PHE A 253 -27.07 -10.37 22.03
CA PHE A 253 -25.84 -9.59 21.71
C PHE A 253 -24.59 -10.46 21.80
N CYS A 254 -24.46 -11.28 22.85
CA CYS A 254 -23.29 -12.15 23.04
C CYS A 254 -23.19 -13.16 21.88
N GLU A 255 -24.29 -13.74 21.43
CA GLU A 255 -24.31 -14.68 20.29
C GLU A 255 -23.82 -14.00 19.00
N LEU A 256 -24.35 -12.83 18.67
CA LEU A 256 -23.92 -12.07 17.50
C LEU A 256 -22.44 -11.63 17.59
N ASN A 257 -22.00 -11.24 18.78
CA ASN A 257 -20.61 -10.85 19.01
C ASN A 257 -19.63 -12.04 18.90
N GLU A 258 -20.05 -13.24 19.34
CA GLU A 258 -19.27 -14.47 19.17
C GLU A 258 -19.15 -14.86 17.69
N GLN A 259 -20.23 -14.76 16.91
CA GLN A 259 -20.19 -14.97 15.46
C GLN A 259 -19.21 -14.00 14.78
N LEU A 260 -19.23 -12.71 15.17
CA LEU A 260 -18.27 -11.72 14.67
C LEU A 260 -16.85 -12.06 15.09
N TYR A 261 -16.63 -12.51 16.34
CA TYR A 261 -15.31 -12.93 16.80
C TYR A 261 -14.76 -14.07 15.95
N ASP A 262 -15.54 -15.10 15.69
CA ASP A 262 -15.10 -16.25 14.90
C ASP A 262 -14.75 -15.88 13.45
N SER A 263 -15.59 -15.09 12.81
CA SER A 263 -15.34 -14.63 11.44
C SER A 263 -14.14 -13.69 11.38
N ALA A 264 -13.98 -12.78 12.36
CA ALA A 264 -12.83 -11.86 12.45
C ALA A 264 -11.53 -12.60 12.76
N TYR A 265 -11.56 -13.58 13.68
CA TYR A 265 -10.41 -14.42 14.00
C TYR A 265 -9.90 -15.14 12.75
N ASN A 266 -10.81 -15.85 12.03
CA ASN A 266 -10.46 -16.58 10.83
C ASN A 266 -9.98 -15.65 9.69
N ALA A 267 -10.59 -14.47 9.53
CA ALA A 267 -10.16 -13.47 8.54
C ALA A 267 -8.72 -12.98 8.81
N ASN A 268 -8.42 -12.63 10.06
CA ASN A 268 -7.15 -12.03 10.44
C ASN A 268 -6.02 -13.06 10.62
N GLN A 269 -6.34 -14.30 11.02
CA GLN A 269 -5.34 -15.35 11.22
C GLN A 269 -4.43 -15.54 10.01
N PHE A 270 -5.02 -15.68 8.81
CA PHE A 270 -4.25 -15.91 7.58
C PHE A 270 -3.48 -14.67 7.12
N VAL A 271 -4.06 -13.47 7.26
CA VAL A 271 -3.39 -12.22 6.87
C VAL A 271 -2.20 -11.91 7.76
N ASN A 272 -2.36 -12.08 9.08
CA ASN A 272 -1.29 -11.80 10.03
C ASN A 272 -0.11 -12.79 9.92
N LEU A 273 -0.36 -14.00 9.45
CA LEU A 273 0.70 -14.97 9.16
C LEU A 273 1.46 -14.69 7.86
N LEU A 274 0.89 -13.94 6.92
CA LEU A 274 1.55 -13.65 5.65
C LEU A 274 2.88 -12.92 5.80
N GLY A 275 2.93 -11.91 6.67
CA GLY A 275 4.14 -11.14 6.92
C GLY A 275 5.31 -12.03 7.37
N PRO A 276 5.18 -12.76 8.48
CA PRO A 276 6.20 -13.70 8.95
C PRO A 276 6.56 -14.80 7.94
N ILE A 277 5.58 -15.38 7.24
CA ILE A 277 5.85 -16.43 6.23
C ILE A 277 6.68 -15.87 5.08
N ASN A 278 6.29 -14.73 4.53
CA ASN A 278 7.02 -14.11 3.43
C ASN A 278 8.44 -13.68 3.85
N ALA A 279 8.62 -13.19 5.07
CA ALA A 279 9.93 -12.86 5.63
C ALA A 279 10.81 -14.11 5.72
N GLN A 280 10.27 -15.24 6.21
CA GLN A 280 11.04 -16.49 6.32
C GLN A 280 11.34 -17.10 4.93
N LEU A 281 10.43 -17.02 3.97
CA LEU A 281 10.70 -17.43 2.59
C LEU A 281 11.82 -16.59 1.97
N GLY A 282 11.87 -15.28 2.26
CA GLY A 282 12.99 -14.41 1.89
C GLY A 282 14.32 -14.83 2.53
N ASN A 283 14.30 -15.23 3.81
CA ASN A 283 15.49 -15.76 4.50
C ASN A 283 15.94 -17.10 3.93
N VAL A 284 15.02 -17.99 3.58
CA VAL A 284 15.32 -19.26 2.89
C VAL A 284 15.96 -18.99 1.53
N SER A 285 15.42 -18.03 0.76
CA SER A 285 16.03 -17.59 -0.50
C SER A 285 17.46 -17.09 -0.29
N TYR A 286 17.69 -16.29 0.72
CA TYR A 286 19.02 -15.78 1.09
C TYR A 286 19.99 -16.92 1.39
N VAL A 287 19.58 -17.91 2.21
CA VAL A 287 20.42 -19.08 2.56
C VAL A 287 20.73 -19.92 1.34
N LEU A 288 19.72 -20.21 0.48
CA LEU A 288 19.94 -20.96 -0.77
C LEU A 288 20.91 -20.23 -1.70
N CYS A 289 20.76 -18.91 -1.88
CA CYS A 289 21.69 -18.09 -2.65
C CYS A 289 23.09 -18.06 -2.04
N ALA A 290 23.21 -18.05 -0.70
CA ALA A 290 24.50 -18.09 -0.02
C ALA A 290 25.19 -19.44 -0.24
N MET A 291 24.47 -20.55 -0.14
CA MET A 291 25.02 -21.91 -0.37
C MET A 291 25.46 -22.09 -1.82
N VAL A 292 24.54 -21.85 -2.77
CA VAL A 292 24.85 -22.00 -4.20
C VAL A 292 25.92 -21.02 -4.65
N GLY A 293 25.82 -19.76 -4.23
CA GLY A 293 26.79 -18.71 -4.55
C GLY A 293 28.15 -18.96 -3.90
N GLY A 294 28.19 -19.53 -2.68
CA GLY A 294 29.44 -19.94 -2.02
C GLY A 294 30.15 -21.02 -2.83
N VAL A 295 29.45 -22.04 -3.32
CA VAL A 295 30.03 -23.05 -4.19
C VAL A 295 30.54 -22.45 -5.51
N LEU A 296 29.78 -21.55 -6.14
CA LEU A 296 30.21 -20.86 -7.36
C LEU A 296 31.45 -20.00 -7.14
N ALA A 297 31.52 -19.27 -6.01
CA ALA A 297 32.66 -18.41 -5.67
C ALA A 297 33.92 -19.22 -5.36
N LEU A 298 33.80 -20.36 -4.67
CA LEU A 298 34.94 -21.25 -4.37
C LEU A 298 35.49 -21.93 -5.62
N ASN A 299 34.62 -22.34 -6.54
CA ASN A 299 35.01 -22.96 -7.80
C ASN A 299 35.49 -21.94 -8.85
N GLY A 300 35.39 -20.64 -8.59
CA GLY A 300 35.74 -19.57 -9.57
C GLY A 300 34.89 -19.62 -10.84
N SER A 301 33.71 -20.32 -10.81
CA SER A 301 32.86 -20.53 -11.97
C SER A 301 32.27 -19.20 -12.45
N PHE A 302 32.34 -18.93 -13.73
CA PHE A 302 31.84 -17.72 -14.38
C PHE A 302 32.48 -16.40 -13.85
N GLY A 303 33.69 -16.45 -13.25
CA GLY A 303 34.31 -15.25 -12.65
C GLY A 303 33.58 -14.69 -11.44
N PHE A 304 32.72 -15.50 -10.79
CA PHE A 304 31.96 -15.12 -9.61
C PHE A 304 32.88 -15.10 -8.37
N THR A 305 32.88 -13.99 -7.65
CA THR A 305 33.79 -13.72 -6.52
C THR A 305 33.04 -13.63 -5.20
N LEU A 306 33.78 -13.61 -4.07
CA LEU A 306 33.19 -13.36 -2.75
C LEU A 306 32.52 -12.00 -2.65
N GLY A 307 33.12 -10.96 -3.28
CA GLY A 307 32.51 -9.65 -3.37
C GLY A 307 31.18 -9.66 -4.17
N SER A 308 31.17 -10.41 -5.30
CA SER A 308 29.95 -10.60 -6.07
C SER A 308 28.86 -11.32 -5.26
N LEU A 309 29.24 -12.32 -4.45
CA LEU A 309 28.30 -12.99 -3.56
C LEU A 309 27.71 -12.05 -2.52
N ALA A 310 28.54 -11.26 -1.84
CA ALA A 310 28.07 -10.32 -0.82
C ALA A 310 27.10 -9.28 -1.39
N SER A 311 27.41 -8.70 -2.56
CA SER A 311 26.51 -7.77 -3.26
C SER A 311 25.23 -8.46 -3.71
N PHE A 312 25.30 -9.69 -4.24
CA PHE A 312 24.14 -10.44 -4.67
C PHE A 312 23.19 -10.74 -3.50
N LEU A 313 23.69 -11.14 -2.36
CA LEU A 313 22.92 -11.39 -1.14
C LEU A 313 22.22 -10.13 -0.63
N THR A 314 22.89 -8.97 -0.76
CA THR A 314 22.28 -7.67 -0.42
C THR A 314 21.16 -7.31 -1.41
N PHE A 315 21.37 -7.51 -2.71
CA PHE A 315 20.34 -7.32 -3.73
C PHE A 315 19.16 -8.28 -3.54
N ASN A 316 19.40 -9.54 -3.17
CA ASN A 316 18.35 -10.51 -2.86
C ASN A 316 17.42 -9.97 -1.76
N LYS A 317 17.95 -9.46 -0.64
CA LYS A 317 17.14 -8.82 0.41
C LYS A 317 16.37 -7.60 -0.09
N SER A 318 17.03 -6.74 -0.85
CA SER A 318 16.43 -5.50 -1.38
C SER A 318 15.33 -5.76 -2.39
N PHE A 319 15.31 -6.93 -3.02
CA PHE A 319 14.31 -7.31 -4.02
C PHE A 319 12.94 -7.65 -3.42
N TYR A 320 12.91 -8.24 -2.21
CA TYR A 320 11.66 -8.64 -1.56
C TYR A 320 10.88 -7.49 -0.92
N MET A 321 11.56 -6.45 -0.42
CA MET A 321 10.92 -5.33 0.25
C MET A 321 9.88 -4.60 -0.62
N PRO A 322 10.21 -4.18 -1.86
CA PRO A 322 9.26 -3.47 -2.72
C PRO A 322 8.01 -4.28 -3.06
N ILE A 323 8.12 -5.61 -3.18
CA ILE A 323 6.98 -6.50 -3.48
C ILE A 323 5.95 -6.44 -2.34
N ASN A 324 6.40 -6.48 -1.08
CA ASN A 324 5.53 -6.36 0.07
C ASN A 324 4.91 -4.96 0.18
N GLN A 325 5.69 -3.91 -0.07
CA GLN A 325 5.23 -2.52 -0.02
C GLN A 325 4.12 -2.24 -1.04
N VAL A 326 4.26 -2.70 -2.27
CA VAL A 326 3.22 -2.57 -3.31
C VAL A 326 1.91 -3.22 -2.85
N SER A 327 1.98 -4.42 -2.28
CA SER A 327 0.79 -5.12 -1.80
C SER A 327 0.04 -4.35 -0.71
N GLN A 328 0.74 -3.70 0.21
CA GLN A 328 0.15 -2.88 1.27
C GLN A 328 -0.51 -1.61 0.74
N GLN A 329 0.07 -0.99 -0.30
CA GLN A 329 -0.45 0.25 -0.88
C GLN A 329 -1.70 0.07 -1.75
N LEU A 330 -1.97 -1.15 -2.25
CA LEU A 330 -3.11 -1.40 -3.14
C LEU A 330 -4.45 -1.00 -2.49
N ASN A 331 -4.66 -1.33 -1.21
CA ASN A 331 -5.89 -0.99 -0.51
C ASN A 331 -6.07 0.54 -0.38
N ALA A 332 -5.00 1.26 -0.05
CA ALA A 332 -5.03 2.72 0.05
C ALA A 332 -5.39 3.38 -1.29
N VAL A 333 -4.86 2.85 -2.40
CA VAL A 333 -5.20 3.33 -3.74
C VAL A 333 -6.65 3.05 -4.09
N VAL A 334 -7.17 1.84 -3.81
CA VAL A 334 -8.57 1.49 -4.06
C VAL A 334 -9.52 2.41 -3.29
N MET A 335 -9.24 2.64 -2.00
CA MET A 335 -10.06 3.54 -1.17
C MET A 335 -10.01 4.99 -1.67
N ALA A 336 -8.83 5.46 -2.04
CA ALA A 336 -8.65 6.81 -2.57
C ALA A 336 -9.35 7.01 -3.92
N LEU A 337 -9.33 5.99 -4.81
CA LEU A 337 -10.05 6.05 -6.08
C LEU A 337 -11.57 6.07 -5.89
N ALA A 338 -12.07 5.33 -4.91
CA ALA A 338 -13.50 5.36 -4.56
C ALA A 338 -13.92 6.72 -3.98
N GLY A 339 -13.08 7.33 -3.13
CA GLY A 339 -13.29 8.70 -2.66
C GLY A 339 -13.23 9.72 -3.82
N ALA A 340 -12.27 9.55 -4.73
CA ALA A 340 -12.14 10.40 -5.92
C ALA A 340 -13.36 10.32 -6.84
N ASP A 341 -13.95 9.13 -7.03
CA ASP A 341 -15.17 8.97 -7.82
C ASP A 341 -16.30 9.84 -7.25
N ARG A 342 -16.52 9.81 -5.94
CA ARG A 342 -17.55 10.64 -5.28
C ARG A 342 -17.25 12.14 -5.39
N LEU A 343 -16.00 12.54 -5.23
CA LEU A 343 -15.59 13.94 -5.39
C LEU A 343 -15.82 14.43 -6.81
N PHE A 344 -15.51 13.60 -7.81
CA PHE A 344 -15.72 13.97 -9.20
C PHE A 344 -17.19 13.91 -9.62
N GLU A 345 -18.00 13.05 -8.99
CA GLU A 345 -19.45 13.02 -9.15
C GLU A 345 -20.06 14.34 -8.66
N LEU A 346 -19.67 14.82 -7.49
CA LEU A 346 -20.05 16.15 -7.00
C LEU A 346 -19.66 17.26 -8.00
N LEU A 347 -18.42 17.24 -8.51
CA LEU A 347 -17.92 18.26 -9.44
C LEU A 347 -18.52 18.19 -10.86
N ASP A 348 -19.07 17.05 -11.23
CA ASP A 348 -19.73 16.83 -12.53
C ASP A 348 -21.25 17.05 -12.44
N GLU A 349 -21.81 17.30 -11.22
CA GLU A 349 -23.23 17.61 -11.03
C GLU A 349 -23.57 18.95 -11.72
N LYS A 350 -24.78 19.07 -12.25
CA LYS A 350 -25.18 20.24 -12.99
C LYS A 350 -25.48 21.41 -12.06
N PRO A 351 -24.86 22.58 -12.28
CA PRO A 351 -25.18 23.76 -11.51
C PRO A 351 -26.63 24.21 -11.78
N GLU A 352 -27.21 24.94 -10.84
CA GLU A 352 -28.49 25.61 -11.01
C GLU A 352 -28.40 26.60 -12.17
N THR A 353 -29.37 26.51 -13.11
CA THR A 353 -29.45 27.48 -14.20
C THR A 353 -30.41 28.58 -13.78
N ASP A 354 -29.90 29.81 -13.69
CA ASP A 354 -30.70 31.01 -13.45
C ASP A 354 -31.34 31.49 -14.78
N GLU A 355 -32.09 30.59 -15.42
CA GLU A 355 -32.94 30.95 -16.53
C GLU A 355 -34.24 31.51 -15.95
N GLY A 356 -34.17 32.75 -15.47
CA GLY A 356 -35.31 33.45 -14.91
C GLY A 356 -36.54 33.40 -15.82
N TYR A 357 -37.73 33.46 -15.17
CA TYR A 357 -39.02 33.54 -15.86
C TYR A 357 -39.13 34.76 -16.77
#